data_e2b9b4988132f45293cb9bb2565c489e
#
_entry.id   e2b9b4988132f45293cb9bb2565c489e
#
_cell.length_a   1.000
_cell.length_b   1.000
_cell.length_c   1.000
_cell.angle_alpha   90.00
_cell.angle_beta   90.00
_cell.angle_gamma   90.00
#
_symmetry.space_group_name_H-M   'P 1'
#
loop_
_entity.id
_entity.type
_entity.pdbx_description
1 polymer ?
#
loop_
_entity_poly.entity_id
_entity_poly.type
_entity_poly.pdbx_seq_one_letter_code
_entity_poly.pdbx_strand_id
1 'polypeptide(L)'
;MVLTRTNDVDLSLGQRVAAAERAKADLFISLHFNSGSANHELAGVETYCLTPTGMPSSLVRTYEDDAKQSFPNNAFDEQNYQIAYRLHRELVQSLGMPDRGIRRARFMSVLRAQNRPAVLIEGGYLSNPIEAKKIATAEYRQALAEAMARALE
;
A
#
# COMPACT_ATOMS: atom_id res chain seq x y z
N MET A 1 16.19 -1.21 -7.62
CA MET A 1 14.99 -1.82 -6.98
C MET A 1 15.36 -3.16 -6.39
N VAL A 2 14.89 -3.47 -5.18
CA VAL A 2 15.10 -4.76 -4.49
C VAL A 2 13.73 -5.32 -4.13
N LEU A 3 13.48 -6.60 -4.42
CA LEU A 3 12.26 -7.29 -4.03
C LEU A 3 12.47 -7.99 -2.68
N THR A 4 11.46 -7.99 -1.82
CA THR A 4 11.50 -8.71 -0.54
C THR A 4 11.51 -10.23 -0.74
N ARG A 5 10.89 -10.72 -1.83
CA ARG A 5 10.89 -12.12 -2.28
C ARG A 5 10.80 -12.21 -3.79
N THR A 6 11.35 -13.26 -4.38
CA THR A 6 11.34 -13.54 -5.81
C THR A 6 10.63 -14.86 -6.15
N ASN A 7 10.23 -15.61 -5.13
CA ASN A 7 9.54 -16.89 -5.24
C ASN A 7 8.29 -16.88 -4.38
N ASP A 8 7.42 -17.87 -4.55
CA ASP A 8 6.24 -18.07 -3.70
C ASP A 8 6.64 -18.67 -2.34
N VAL A 9 7.17 -17.80 -1.49
CA VAL A 9 7.58 -18.12 -0.11
C VAL A 9 6.86 -17.19 0.86
N ASP A 10 6.51 -17.70 2.02
CA ASP A 10 5.97 -16.86 3.08
C ASP A 10 7.09 -16.08 3.77
N LEU A 11 6.87 -14.78 3.96
CA LEU A 11 7.73 -13.90 4.74
C LEU A 11 6.88 -13.16 5.78
N SER A 12 7.27 -13.25 7.03
CA SER A 12 6.67 -12.45 8.09
C SER A 12 6.82 -10.94 7.79
N LEU A 13 5.94 -10.12 8.38
CA LEU A 13 6.02 -8.67 8.22
C LEU A 13 7.38 -8.12 8.69
N GLY A 14 7.92 -8.66 9.79
CA GLY A 14 9.26 -8.29 10.28
C GLY A 14 10.37 -8.62 9.29
N GLN A 15 10.31 -9.76 8.61
CA GLN A 15 11.29 -10.13 7.58
C GLN A 15 11.26 -9.19 6.37
N ARG A 16 10.06 -8.68 5.99
CA ARG A 16 9.91 -7.68 4.92
C ARG A 16 10.54 -6.34 5.31
N VAL A 17 10.31 -5.89 6.56
CA VAL A 17 10.97 -4.70 7.12
C VAL A 17 12.49 -4.87 7.12
N ALA A 18 12.99 -5.99 7.65
CA ALA A 18 14.41 -6.28 7.70
C ALA A 18 15.06 -6.37 6.31
N ALA A 19 14.33 -6.81 5.28
CA ALA A 19 14.83 -6.81 3.91
C ALA A 19 15.07 -5.38 3.39
N ALA A 20 14.15 -4.45 3.66
CA ALA A 20 14.32 -3.04 3.31
C ALA A 20 15.50 -2.40 4.07
N GLU A 21 15.68 -2.74 5.37
CA GLU A 21 16.81 -2.27 6.17
C GLU A 21 18.16 -2.75 5.58
N ARG A 22 18.29 -4.05 5.31
CA ARG A 22 19.51 -4.61 4.71
C ARG A 22 19.84 -4.00 3.35
N ALA A 23 18.81 -3.69 2.57
CA ALA A 23 18.95 -3.05 1.27
C ALA A 23 19.28 -1.56 1.36
N LYS A 24 19.21 -0.94 2.55
CA LYS A 24 19.31 0.51 2.74
C LYS A 24 18.38 1.26 1.77
N ALA A 25 17.17 0.77 1.63
CA ALA A 25 16.21 1.30 0.68
C ALA A 25 15.77 2.73 1.07
N ASP A 26 15.60 3.60 0.09
CA ASP A 26 15.14 4.99 0.27
C ASP A 26 13.62 5.06 0.40
N LEU A 27 12.90 4.07 -0.13
CA LEU A 27 11.45 3.98 -0.15
C LEU A 27 11.03 2.51 0.01
N PHE A 28 9.96 2.28 0.79
CA PHE A 28 9.32 0.98 0.88
C PHE A 28 7.92 1.02 0.26
N ILE A 29 7.65 0.13 -0.70
CA ILE A 29 6.31 -0.03 -1.29
C ILE A 29 5.83 -1.46 -1.05
N SER A 30 4.69 -1.61 -0.38
CA SER A 30 4.01 -2.89 -0.19
C SER A 30 2.95 -3.05 -1.26
N LEU A 31 3.04 -4.10 -2.08
CA LEU A 31 2.13 -4.35 -3.20
C LEU A 31 1.15 -5.45 -2.84
N HIS A 32 -0.14 -5.14 -2.94
CA HIS A 32 -1.23 -6.03 -2.59
C HIS A 32 -2.38 -5.94 -3.58
N PHE A 33 -3.23 -6.94 -3.51
CA PHE A 33 -4.59 -6.93 -4.03
C PHE A 33 -5.54 -7.23 -2.87
N ASN A 34 -6.53 -6.38 -2.72
CA ASN A 34 -7.45 -6.36 -1.60
C ASN A 34 -8.48 -7.51 -1.64
N SER A 35 -9.16 -7.71 -0.54
CA SER A 35 -10.32 -8.62 -0.47
C SER A 35 -11.42 -7.99 0.38
N GLY A 36 -12.63 -7.94 -0.17
CA GLY A 36 -13.85 -7.55 0.54
C GLY A 36 -14.49 -8.69 1.34
N SER A 37 -13.80 -9.83 1.51
CA SER A 37 -14.36 -11.05 2.11
C SER A 37 -15.66 -11.47 1.43
N ALA A 38 -16.80 -11.38 2.09
CA ALA A 38 -18.11 -11.73 1.54
C ALA A 38 -18.71 -10.65 0.63
N ASN A 39 -18.15 -9.44 0.58
CA ASN A 39 -18.64 -8.39 -0.33
C ASN A 39 -17.89 -8.44 -1.65
N HIS A 40 -18.50 -9.05 -2.65
CA HIS A 40 -17.97 -9.22 -3.99
C HIS A 40 -18.16 -8.00 -4.91
N GLU A 41 -18.86 -6.96 -4.45
CA GLU A 41 -19.08 -5.73 -5.22
C GLU A 41 -17.98 -4.68 -4.99
N LEU A 42 -17.18 -4.83 -3.94
CA LEU A 42 -16.06 -3.94 -3.70
C LEU A 42 -15.05 -4.01 -4.84
N ALA A 43 -14.69 -2.85 -5.35
CA ALA A 43 -13.80 -2.69 -6.50
C ALA A 43 -12.96 -1.42 -6.37
N GLY A 44 -11.82 -1.36 -7.05
CA GLY A 44 -11.02 -0.15 -7.20
C GLY A 44 -9.68 -0.18 -6.50
N VAL A 45 -8.94 0.92 -6.67
CA VAL A 45 -7.59 1.11 -6.16
C VAL A 45 -7.63 1.88 -4.84
N GLU A 46 -6.90 1.42 -3.84
CA GLU A 46 -6.64 2.14 -2.58
C GLU A 46 -5.14 2.28 -2.36
N THR A 47 -4.72 3.39 -1.77
CA THR A 47 -3.34 3.56 -1.33
C THR A 47 -3.32 3.88 0.15
N TYR A 48 -2.43 3.25 0.90
CA TYR A 48 -2.32 3.43 2.34
C TYR A 48 -1.00 4.07 2.72
N CYS A 49 -1.06 4.98 3.68
CA CYS A 49 0.09 5.45 4.42
C CYS A 49 -0.19 5.40 5.93
N LEU A 50 0.83 5.58 6.74
CA LEU A 50 0.67 5.66 8.19
C LEU A 50 -0.13 6.91 8.56
N THR A 51 -0.97 6.81 9.56
CA THR A 51 -1.66 7.97 10.14
C THR A 51 -0.67 8.81 10.95
N PRO A 52 -0.56 10.12 10.71
CA PRO A 52 0.26 11.01 11.52
C PRO A 52 -0.12 10.99 13.00
N THR A 53 0.88 11.17 13.86
CA THR A 53 0.63 11.30 15.30
C THR A 53 -0.28 12.51 15.57
N GLY A 54 -1.26 12.34 16.42
CA GLY A 54 -2.25 13.38 16.77
C GLY A 54 -3.47 13.44 15.85
N MET A 55 -3.49 12.70 14.74
CA MET A 55 -4.63 12.67 13.81
C MET A 55 -5.43 11.36 13.94
N PRO A 56 -6.74 11.37 13.69
CA PRO A 56 -7.51 10.14 13.59
C PRO A 56 -7.18 9.38 12.31
N SER A 57 -7.19 8.04 12.36
CA SER A 57 -7.10 7.21 11.18
C SER A 57 -8.37 7.31 10.31
N SER A 58 -8.22 7.29 9.00
CA SER A 58 -9.37 7.24 8.07
C SER A 58 -9.96 5.82 7.97
N LEU A 59 -9.21 4.82 8.41
CA LEU A 59 -9.66 3.44 8.52
C LEU A 59 -9.14 2.84 9.82
N VAL A 60 -10.07 2.30 10.62
CA VAL A 60 -9.79 1.66 11.90
C VAL A 60 -10.27 0.21 11.82
N ARG A 61 -9.54 -0.73 12.41
CA ARG A 61 -9.98 -2.10 12.62
C ARG A 61 -10.58 -2.26 14.01
N THR A 62 -10.79 -3.50 14.45
CA THR A 62 -11.49 -3.88 15.68
C THR A 62 -10.79 -3.49 17.00
N TYR A 63 -9.66 -2.79 16.94
CA TYR A 63 -8.94 -2.29 18.12
C TYR A 63 -8.84 -0.76 18.08
N GLU A 64 -8.60 -0.20 19.24
CA GLU A 64 -8.55 1.24 19.45
C GLU A 64 -7.47 1.92 18.62
N ASP A 65 -7.82 3.04 17.98
CA ASP A 65 -6.91 3.89 17.22
C ASP A 65 -6.37 4.99 18.13
N ASP A 66 -5.35 4.69 18.92
CA ASP A 66 -4.72 5.71 19.78
C ASP A 66 -3.98 6.75 18.93
N ALA A 67 -4.58 7.93 18.80
CA ALA A 67 -4.01 9.03 18.04
C ALA A 67 -2.69 9.56 18.63
N LYS A 68 -2.41 9.32 19.90
CA LYS A 68 -1.16 9.76 20.56
C LYS A 68 0.00 8.81 20.29
N GLN A 69 -0.29 7.59 19.83
CA GLN A 69 0.74 6.61 19.55
C GLN A 69 1.58 7.03 18.36
N SER A 70 2.90 7.05 18.55
CA SER A 70 3.89 7.33 17.51
C SER A 70 4.70 6.08 17.17
N PHE A 71 5.09 5.96 15.91
CA PHE A 71 5.88 4.87 15.36
C PHE A 71 7.09 5.41 14.61
N PRO A 72 8.14 4.62 14.36
CA PRO A 72 9.32 5.05 13.62
C PRO A 72 8.98 5.74 12.29
N ASN A 73 8.00 5.23 11.57
CA ASN A 73 7.59 5.75 10.26
C ASN A 73 6.91 7.14 10.32
N ASN A 74 6.44 7.59 11.49
CA ASN A 74 5.90 8.94 11.63
C ASN A 74 6.94 10.06 11.41
N ALA A 75 8.23 9.73 11.46
CA ALA A 75 9.27 10.67 11.03
C ALA A 75 9.17 11.07 9.55
N PHE A 76 8.40 10.33 8.75
CA PHE A 76 8.25 10.50 7.31
C PHE A 76 6.80 10.82 6.89
N ASP A 77 5.96 11.33 7.78
CA ASP A 77 4.53 11.54 7.54
C ASP A 77 4.25 12.35 6.27
N GLU A 78 4.99 13.43 6.04
CA GLU A 78 4.85 14.27 4.85
C GLU A 78 5.23 13.50 3.58
N GLN A 79 6.39 12.85 3.57
CA GLN A 79 6.86 12.08 2.43
C GLN A 79 5.93 10.88 2.13
N ASN A 80 5.44 10.21 3.15
CA ASN A 80 4.47 9.13 3.02
C ASN A 80 3.23 9.59 2.25
N TYR A 81 2.67 10.74 2.65
CA TYR A 81 1.47 11.28 2.02
C TYR A 81 1.73 11.76 0.59
N GLN A 82 2.84 12.47 0.35
CA GLN A 82 3.22 12.95 -0.98
C GLN A 82 3.42 11.78 -1.96
N ILE A 83 4.12 10.73 -1.54
CA ILE A 83 4.34 9.53 -2.36
C ILE A 83 3.01 8.78 -2.58
N ALA A 84 2.20 8.62 -1.53
CA ALA A 84 0.88 8.01 -1.66
C ALA A 84 0.00 8.76 -2.66
N TYR A 85 0.02 10.09 -2.62
CA TYR A 85 -0.76 10.94 -3.53
C TYR A 85 -0.31 10.79 -4.99
N ARG A 86 1.00 10.85 -5.25
CA ARG A 86 1.56 10.70 -6.60
C ARG A 86 1.23 9.31 -7.19
N LEU A 87 1.50 8.26 -6.43
CA LEU A 87 1.22 6.88 -6.83
C LEU A 87 -0.29 6.67 -7.06
N HIS A 88 -1.12 7.08 -6.10
CA HIS A 88 -2.57 6.88 -6.19
C HIS A 88 -3.17 7.57 -7.41
N ARG A 89 -2.83 8.84 -7.62
CA ARG A 89 -3.30 9.62 -8.78
C ARG A 89 -2.92 8.95 -10.09
N GLU A 90 -1.68 8.53 -10.24
CA GLU A 90 -1.19 7.90 -11.46
C GLU A 90 -1.88 6.55 -11.71
N LEU A 91 -2.08 5.75 -10.65
CA LEU A 91 -2.78 4.46 -10.74
C LEU A 91 -4.23 4.64 -11.19
N VAL A 92 -4.97 5.57 -10.58
CA VAL A 92 -6.37 5.84 -10.95
C VAL A 92 -6.47 6.30 -12.41
N GLN A 93 -5.61 7.22 -12.82
CA GLN A 93 -5.62 7.75 -14.19
C GLN A 93 -5.24 6.69 -15.24
N SER A 94 -4.25 5.85 -14.94
CA SER A 94 -3.72 4.89 -15.91
C SER A 94 -4.54 3.61 -16.02
N LEU A 95 -5.15 3.15 -14.91
CA LEU A 95 -5.84 1.87 -14.88
C LEU A 95 -7.34 1.97 -15.16
N GLY A 96 -7.92 3.17 -15.07
CA GLY A 96 -9.36 3.38 -15.23
C GLY A 96 -10.19 2.58 -14.21
N MET A 97 -9.62 2.33 -13.02
CA MET A 97 -10.28 1.63 -11.92
C MET A 97 -11.01 2.61 -11.01
N PRO A 98 -12.06 2.18 -10.30
CA PRO A 98 -12.71 3.02 -9.31
C PRO A 98 -11.70 3.57 -8.29
N ASP A 99 -11.80 4.88 -8.02
CA ASP A 99 -10.99 5.57 -7.04
C ASP A 99 -11.57 5.37 -5.63
N ARG A 100 -10.81 4.70 -4.75
CA ARG A 100 -11.19 4.51 -3.36
C ARG A 100 -10.40 5.38 -2.38
N GLY A 101 -9.50 6.18 -2.91
CA GLY A 101 -8.76 7.21 -2.20
C GLY A 101 -7.53 6.71 -1.45
N ILE A 102 -6.88 7.69 -0.80
CA ILE A 102 -5.76 7.46 0.09
C ILE A 102 -6.29 7.26 1.51
N ARG A 103 -5.89 6.16 2.14
CA ARG A 103 -6.27 5.79 3.49
C ARG A 103 -5.10 5.98 4.45
N ARG A 104 -5.39 6.46 5.64
CA ARG A 104 -4.44 6.58 6.73
C ARG A 104 -4.81 5.56 7.81
N ALA A 105 -3.87 4.68 8.16
CA ALA A 105 -4.15 3.58 9.09
C ALA A 105 -2.93 3.24 9.96
N ARG A 106 -3.12 3.04 11.28
CA ARG A 106 -2.06 2.64 12.23
C ARG A 106 -1.88 1.13 12.33
N PHE A 107 -2.87 0.35 11.95
CA PHE A 107 -2.80 -1.11 12.07
C PHE A 107 -1.84 -1.77 11.08
N MET A 108 -1.32 -1.06 10.09
CA MET A 108 -0.43 -1.58 9.06
C MET A 108 0.99 -1.77 9.59
N SER A 109 1.28 -2.91 10.22
CA SER A 109 2.56 -3.19 10.89
C SER A 109 3.77 -3.06 9.95
N VAL A 110 3.61 -3.42 8.68
CA VAL A 110 4.69 -3.34 7.69
C VAL A 110 5.07 -1.90 7.35
N LEU A 111 4.14 -0.95 7.47
CA LEU A 111 4.40 0.48 7.27
C LEU A 111 4.94 1.14 8.53
N ARG A 112 4.27 0.98 9.67
CA ARG A 112 4.62 1.67 10.92
C ARG A 112 6.03 1.34 11.44
N ALA A 113 6.57 0.18 11.07
CA ALA A 113 7.89 -0.27 11.46
C ALA A 113 9.02 0.19 10.53
N GLN A 114 8.73 0.94 9.46
CA GLN A 114 9.77 1.43 8.54
C GLN A 114 10.48 2.67 9.06
N ASN A 115 11.80 2.74 8.83
CA ASN A 115 12.63 3.94 9.07
C ASN A 115 12.94 4.68 7.74
N ARG A 116 11.95 4.78 6.88
CA ARG A 116 11.98 5.42 5.55
C ARG A 116 10.57 5.72 5.10
N PRO A 117 10.35 6.55 4.08
CA PRO A 117 9.03 6.70 3.48
C PRO A 117 8.44 5.33 3.10
N ALA A 118 7.14 5.14 3.39
CA ALA A 118 6.50 3.84 3.18
C ALA A 118 5.02 3.99 2.83
N VAL A 119 4.60 3.24 1.81
CA VAL A 119 3.20 3.18 1.36
C VAL A 119 2.80 1.74 1.06
N LEU A 120 1.49 1.48 1.08
CA LEU A 120 0.92 0.20 0.63
C LEU A 120 -0.12 0.49 -0.45
N ILE A 121 -0.07 -0.28 -1.52
CA ILE A 121 -0.97 -0.17 -2.67
C ILE A 121 -1.83 -1.42 -2.73
N GLU A 122 -3.13 -1.20 -2.80
CA GLU A 122 -4.13 -2.20 -3.14
C GLU A 122 -4.58 -1.96 -4.59
N GLY A 123 -4.05 -2.75 -5.51
CA GLY A 123 -4.25 -2.57 -6.95
C GLY A 123 -5.55 -3.17 -7.49
N GLY A 124 -6.57 -3.34 -6.66
CA GLY A 124 -7.86 -3.94 -6.98
C GLY A 124 -8.26 -5.02 -5.99
N TYR A 125 -9.44 -5.61 -6.19
CA TYR A 125 -10.04 -6.58 -5.27
C TYR A 125 -10.09 -7.99 -5.87
N LEU A 126 -9.40 -8.95 -5.25
CA LEU A 126 -9.47 -10.37 -5.62
C LEU A 126 -10.85 -10.99 -5.35
N SER A 127 -11.61 -10.44 -4.41
CA SER A 127 -12.98 -10.86 -4.12
C SER A 127 -13.99 -10.42 -5.18
N ASN A 128 -13.65 -9.42 -6.01
CA ASN A 128 -14.50 -8.98 -7.13
C ASN A 128 -14.21 -9.83 -8.37
N PRO A 129 -15.21 -10.57 -8.92
CA PRO A 129 -14.95 -11.49 -10.04
C PRO A 129 -14.46 -10.79 -11.33
N ILE A 130 -14.83 -9.53 -11.54
CA ILE A 130 -14.39 -8.76 -12.71
C ILE A 130 -12.93 -8.33 -12.53
N GLU A 131 -12.60 -7.78 -11.36
CA GLU A 131 -11.23 -7.35 -11.07
C GLU A 131 -10.27 -8.52 -10.94
N ALA A 132 -10.70 -9.63 -10.33
CA ALA A 132 -9.88 -10.83 -10.25
C ALA A 132 -9.45 -11.35 -11.63
N LYS A 133 -10.34 -11.30 -12.62
CA LYS A 133 -10.01 -11.64 -14.01
C LYS A 133 -8.98 -10.68 -14.60
N LYS A 134 -9.11 -9.36 -14.37
CA LYS A 134 -8.12 -8.36 -14.81
C LYS A 134 -6.76 -8.61 -14.14
N ILE A 135 -6.76 -8.75 -12.82
CA ILE A 135 -5.54 -8.96 -12.01
C ILE A 135 -4.78 -10.23 -12.45
N ALA A 136 -5.50 -11.26 -12.90
CA ALA A 136 -4.90 -12.49 -13.42
C ALA A 136 -4.14 -12.30 -14.74
N THR A 137 -4.41 -11.21 -15.49
CA THR A 137 -3.72 -10.93 -16.76
C THR A 137 -2.34 -10.32 -16.55
N ALA A 138 -1.38 -10.64 -17.41
CA ALA A 138 -0.05 -10.03 -17.38
C ALA A 138 -0.12 -8.54 -17.76
N GLU A 139 -1.01 -8.20 -18.68
CA GLU A 139 -1.22 -6.84 -19.19
C GLU A 139 -1.62 -5.89 -18.06
N TYR A 140 -2.57 -6.29 -17.21
CA TYR A 140 -3.00 -5.47 -16.09
C TYR A 140 -1.87 -5.26 -15.06
N ARG A 141 -1.16 -6.33 -14.71
CA ARG A 141 -0.04 -6.23 -13.76
C ARG A 141 1.11 -5.40 -14.31
N GLN A 142 1.37 -5.46 -15.61
CA GLN A 142 2.36 -4.63 -16.28
C GLN A 142 1.92 -3.14 -16.28
N ALA A 143 0.68 -2.85 -16.63
CA ALA A 143 0.13 -1.49 -16.61
C ALA A 143 0.20 -0.87 -15.20
N LEU A 144 -0.09 -1.65 -14.16
CA LEU A 144 0.04 -1.25 -12.77
C LEU A 144 1.51 -0.92 -12.41
N ALA A 145 2.44 -1.76 -12.82
CA ALA A 145 3.87 -1.53 -12.57
C ALA A 145 4.40 -0.28 -13.30
N GLU A 146 3.98 -0.06 -14.55
CA GLU A 146 4.35 1.13 -15.34
C GLU A 146 3.77 2.42 -14.75
N ALA A 147 2.51 2.38 -14.29
CA ALA A 147 1.90 3.52 -13.61
C ALA A 147 2.67 3.89 -12.33
N MET A 148 3.07 2.90 -11.55
CA MET A 148 3.89 3.14 -10.36
C MET A 148 5.27 3.70 -10.72
N ALA A 149 5.91 3.19 -11.77
CA ALA A 149 7.22 3.68 -12.23
C ALA A 149 7.14 5.17 -12.61
N ARG A 150 6.14 5.54 -13.44
CA ARG A 150 5.92 6.96 -13.82
C ARG A 150 5.67 7.88 -12.62
N ALA A 151 4.97 7.38 -11.59
CA ALA A 151 4.71 8.17 -10.39
C ALA A 151 5.97 8.46 -9.55
N LEU A 152 7.03 7.68 -9.74
CA LEU A 152 8.28 7.78 -8.99
C LEU A 152 9.37 8.57 -9.74
N GLU A 153 9.15 8.90 -11.01
CA GLU A 153 10.00 9.82 -11.78
C GLU A 153 9.75 11.28 -11.36
#